data_d0e14e57710eff5b97e80e3a3ccd89d4
#
_entry.id   d0e14e57710eff5b97e80e3a3ccd89d4
#
_cell.length_a   1.000
_cell.length_b   1.000
_cell.length_c   1.000
_cell.angle_alpha   90.00
_cell.angle_beta   90.00
_cell.angle_gamma   90.00
#
_symmetry.space_group_name_H-M   'P 1'
#
loop_
_entity.id
_entity.type
_entity.pdbx_description
1 polymer ?
#
loop_
_entity_poly.entity_id
_entity_poly.type
_entity_poly.pdbx_seq_one_letter_code
_entity_poly.pdbx_strand_id
1 'polypeptide(L)'
;KYIILDTETTGLEVQQGHRVIEIGAVLLNDRKKSTDHFHTYLNPSRLIDEEASKVHGITNEDLNDQPGFEEIAEEFLEFIEGSTIVIHNAAFDVGFLNNELKLASSKYPKLEEICEIEDSLAIARDKFPGQRNSLDALANRYEISGYDRTFHGALLDANILADVYMYLTGGQSKFEFAPSTNEQKEKKDKLEMKLSSEDFQLTKIVASNDELNEHDAKLKDMQERNSIEPIWRKF
;
A
#
# COMPACT_ATOMS: atom_id res chain seq x y z
N LYS A 1 7.44 -10.17 -3.16
CA LYS A 1 8.39 -9.04 -3.07
C LYS A 1 7.64 -7.79 -3.51
N TYR A 2 7.47 -6.84 -2.59
CA TYR A 2 6.90 -5.54 -2.89
C TYR A 2 8.00 -4.48 -2.89
N ILE A 3 7.98 -3.57 -3.85
CA ILE A 3 8.87 -2.42 -3.90
C ILE A 3 8.00 -1.18 -3.93
N ILE A 4 8.20 -0.31 -2.95
CA ILE A 4 7.51 0.98 -2.85
C ILE A 4 8.40 2.00 -3.51
N LEU A 5 7.93 2.65 -4.56
CA LEU A 5 8.72 3.51 -5.41
C LEU A 5 8.07 4.89 -5.55
N ASP A 6 8.93 5.89 -5.62
CA ASP A 6 8.58 7.27 -5.94
C ASP A 6 9.69 7.90 -6.78
N THR A 7 9.39 8.94 -7.57
CA THR A 7 10.36 9.65 -8.40
C THR A 7 10.18 11.16 -8.31
N GLU A 8 11.31 11.89 -8.38
CA GLU A 8 11.29 13.33 -8.68
C GLU A 8 11.69 13.57 -10.12
N THR A 9 11.14 14.62 -10.71
CA THR A 9 11.29 14.91 -12.14
C THR A 9 11.59 16.38 -12.39
N THR A 10 12.12 16.69 -13.57
CA THR A 10 12.37 18.09 -13.99
C THR A 10 11.09 18.88 -14.25
N GLY A 11 9.92 18.25 -14.25
CA GLY A 11 8.61 18.85 -14.51
C GLY A 11 7.55 17.79 -14.79
N LEU A 12 6.34 18.16 -15.20
CA LEU A 12 5.17 17.29 -15.12
C LEU A 12 4.92 16.42 -16.38
N GLU A 13 5.43 16.76 -17.52
CA GLU A 13 5.00 16.19 -18.81
C GLU A 13 6.16 15.51 -19.55
N VAL A 14 6.12 14.18 -19.66
CA VAL A 14 7.09 13.38 -20.43
C VAL A 14 7.19 13.87 -21.90
N GLN A 15 6.03 14.25 -22.50
CA GLN A 15 5.96 14.70 -23.89
C GLN A 15 6.68 16.03 -24.14
N GLN A 16 6.90 16.82 -23.09
CA GLN A 16 7.71 18.04 -23.13
C GLN A 16 9.21 17.78 -22.89
N GLY A 17 9.58 16.50 -22.83
CA GLY A 17 10.96 16.06 -22.66
C GLY A 17 11.44 16.16 -21.22
N HIS A 18 10.55 16.25 -20.22
CA HIS A 18 10.94 16.17 -18.82
C HIS A 18 11.51 14.80 -18.49
N ARG A 19 12.41 14.77 -17.52
CA ARG A 19 13.26 13.64 -17.18
C ARG A 19 13.18 13.34 -15.69
N VAL A 20 13.47 12.10 -15.32
CA VAL A 20 13.65 11.70 -13.90
C VAL A 20 14.96 12.26 -13.36
N ILE A 21 14.96 12.76 -12.14
CA ILE A 21 16.13 13.30 -11.44
C ILE A 21 16.44 12.65 -10.11
N GLU A 22 15.48 11.95 -9.52
CA GLU A 22 15.67 11.13 -8.33
C GLU A 22 14.78 9.89 -8.41
N ILE A 23 15.30 8.75 -8.01
CA ILE A 23 14.55 7.51 -7.82
C ILE A 23 14.75 7.05 -6.39
N GLY A 24 13.66 6.84 -5.67
CA GLY A 24 13.63 6.25 -4.36
C GLY A 24 12.77 4.99 -4.33
N ALA A 25 13.34 3.84 -3.97
CA ALA A 25 12.61 2.59 -3.92
C ALA A 25 12.97 1.78 -2.67
N VAL A 26 11.96 1.40 -1.90
CA VAL A 26 12.09 0.68 -0.62
C VAL A 26 11.51 -0.72 -0.75
N LEU A 27 12.28 -1.73 -0.35
CA LEU A 27 11.82 -3.11 -0.37
C LEU A 27 10.95 -3.41 0.87
N LEU A 28 9.77 -3.99 0.63
CA LEU A 28 8.93 -4.58 1.66
C LEU A 28 8.95 -6.10 1.58
N ASN A 29 9.36 -6.74 2.67
CA ASN A 29 9.28 -8.19 2.85
C ASN A 29 8.32 -8.50 4.00
N ASP A 30 7.31 -9.34 3.75
CA ASP A 30 6.33 -9.75 4.76
C ASP A 30 5.74 -8.57 5.56
N ARG A 31 5.41 -7.46 4.85
CA ARG A 31 4.87 -6.22 5.42
C ARG A 31 5.83 -5.50 6.38
N LYS A 32 7.13 -5.68 6.21
CA LYS A 32 8.16 -4.94 6.95
C LYS A 32 9.11 -4.27 5.96
N LYS A 33 9.47 -3.04 6.26
CA LYS A 33 10.52 -2.36 5.49
C LYS A 33 11.85 -3.08 5.70
N SER A 34 12.50 -3.42 4.60
CA SER A 34 13.88 -3.91 4.60
C SER A 34 14.84 -2.73 4.75
N THR A 35 16.08 -3.03 5.10
CA THR A 35 17.20 -2.10 4.96
C THR A 35 17.62 -1.92 3.51
N ASP A 36 17.23 -2.88 2.64
CA ASP A 36 17.55 -2.84 1.22
C ASP A 36 16.64 -1.81 0.52
N HIS A 37 17.28 -0.90 -0.17
CA HIS A 37 16.62 0.15 -0.93
C HIS A 37 17.47 0.50 -2.15
N PHE A 38 16.82 1.05 -3.16
CA PHE A 38 17.49 1.67 -4.30
C PHE A 38 17.27 3.19 -4.21
N HIS A 39 18.35 3.95 -4.26
CA HIS A 39 18.27 5.40 -4.22
C HIS A 39 19.38 6.00 -5.06
N THR A 40 19.00 6.88 -5.99
CA THR A 40 19.97 7.59 -6.82
C THR A 40 19.42 8.93 -7.29
N TYR A 41 20.32 9.91 -7.41
CA TYR A 41 20.09 11.13 -8.17
C TYR A 41 20.59 10.93 -9.59
N LEU A 42 20.00 11.65 -10.55
CA LEU A 42 20.27 11.49 -11.96
C LEU A 42 20.51 12.85 -12.62
N ASN A 43 21.48 12.88 -13.51
CA ASN A 43 21.68 14.03 -14.39
C ASN A 43 20.71 13.94 -15.57
N PRO A 44 19.71 14.82 -15.67
CA PRO A 44 18.70 14.76 -16.73
C PRO A 44 19.19 15.31 -18.07
N SER A 45 20.40 15.87 -18.14
CA SER A 45 20.94 16.62 -19.29
C SER A 45 20.00 17.75 -19.77
N ARG A 46 19.21 18.32 -18.87
CA ARG A 46 18.31 19.46 -19.09
C ARG A 46 18.10 20.24 -17.79
N LEU A 47 17.59 21.45 -17.91
CA LEU A 47 17.26 22.26 -16.73
C LEU A 47 15.98 21.76 -16.05
N ILE A 48 15.97 21.89 -14.73
CA ILE A 48 14.79 21.66 -13.90
C ILE A 48 13.87 22.88 -14.00
N ASP A 49 12.57 22.66 -14.11
CA ASP A 49 11.59 23.72 -14.05
C ASP A 49 11.57 24.34 -12.65
N GLU A 50 11.44 25.65 -12.58
CA GLU A 50 11.48 26.39 -11.31
C GLU A 50 10.39 25.94 -10.33
N GLU A 51 9.22 25.58 -10.85
CA GLU A 51 8.11 25.07 -10.02
C GLU A 51 8.41 23.69 -9.45
N ALA A 52 9.05 22.80 -10.22
CA ALA A 52 9.48 21.49 -9.75
C ALA A 52 10.56 21.63 -8.65
N SER A 53 11.57 22.47 -8.90
CA SER A 53 12.63 22.75 -7.91
C SER A 53 12.08 23.30 -6.57
N LYS A 54 11.00 24.08 -6.58
CA LYS A 54 10.33 24.55 -5.35
C LYS A 54 9.68 23.42 -4.56
N VAL A 55 9.27 22.33 -5.21
CA VAL A 55 8.62 21.18 -4.58
C VAL A 55 9.66 20.26 -3.92
N HIS A 56 10.64 19.79 -4.69
CA HIS A 56 11.62 18.81 -4.22
C HIS A 56 12.93 19.43 -3.71
N GLY A 57 13.16 20.72 -3.94
CA GLY A 57 14.35 21.43 -3.43
C GLY A 57 15.67 21.13 -4.16
N ILE A 58 15.66 20.19 -5.14
CA ILE A 58 16.86 19.82 -5.91
C ILE A 58 17.18 20.92 -6.90
N THR A 59 18.45 21.27 -7.01
CA THR A 59 18.95 22.28 -7.94
C THR A 59 19.70 21.64 -9.11
N ASN A 60 19.92 22.41 -10.20
CA ASN A 60 20.71 21.91 -11.32
C ASN A 60 22.16 21.62 -10.93
N GLU A 61 22.70 22.37 -9.97
CA GLU A 61 24.05 22.19 -9.47
C GLU A 61 24.23 20.85 -8.75
N ASP A 62 23.21 20.40 -8.02
CA ASP A 62 23.22 19.13 -7.28
C ASP A 62 23.33 17.92 -8.23
N LEU A 63 22.88 18.09 -9.47
CA LEU A 63 22.78 16.99 -10.45
C LEU A 63 23.94 16.97 -11.48
N ASN A 64 24.84 17.95 -11.47
CA ASN A 64 25.89 18.06 -12.47
C ASN A 64 26.83 16.84 -12.54
N ASP A 65 27.18 16.31 -11.36
CA ASP A 65 28.11 15.19 -11.22
C ASP A 65 27.38 13.83 -11.02
N GLN A 66 26.05 13.81 -11.20
CA GLN A 66 25.26 12.59 -11.06
C GLN A 66 25.27 11.77 -12.36
N PRO A 67 25.11 10.43 -12.27
CA PRO A 67 25.03 9.57 -13.45
C PRO A 67 23.81 9.88 -14.32
N GLY A 68 23.87 9.59 -15.61
CA GLY A 68 22.69 9.50 -16.44
C GLY A 68 21.87 8.25 -16.16
N PHE A 69 20.58 8.25 -16.52
CA PHE A 69 19.74 7.06 -16.32
C PHE A 69 20.29 5.81 -17.02
N GLU A 70 20.92 5.96 -18.17
CA GLU A 70 21.54 4.89 -18.94
C GLU A 70 22.63 4.14 -18.16
N GLU A 71 23.31 4.82 -17.23
CA GLU A 71 24.39 4.21 -16.42
C GLU A 71 23.87 3.32 -15.30
N ILE A 72 22.64 3.60 -14.82
CA ILE A 72 22.04 2.89 -13.68
C ILE A 72 20.90 1.94 -14.09
N ALA A 73 20.53 1.95 -15.37
CA ALA A 73 19.34 1.25 -15.86
C ALA A 73 19.37 -0.27 -15.57
N GLU A 74 20.52 -0.91 -15.74
CA GLU A 74 20.65 -2.36 -15.49
C GLU A 74 20.49 -2.68 -13.99
N GLU A 75 21.14 -1.92 -13.11
CA GLU A 75 21.03 -2.07 -11.66
C GLU A 75 19.59 -1.82 -11.19
N PHE A 76 18.94 -0.79 -11.73
CA PHE A 76 17.54 -0.51 -11.44
C PHE A 76 16.62 -1.65 -11.86
N LEU A 77 16.76 -2.17 -13.08
CA LEU A 77 15.96 -3.28 -13.58
C LEU A 77 16.18 -4.55 -12.74
N GLU A 78 17.42 -4.88 -12.40
CA GLU A 78 17.74 -6.03 -11.54
C GLU A 78 17.08 -5.90 -10.15
N PHE A 79 17.06 -4.68 -9.59
CA PHE A 79 16.43 -4.43 -8.30
C PHE A 79 14.92 -4.68 -8.32
N ILE A 80 14.23 -4.28 -9.40
CA ILE A 80 12.76 -4.34 -9.48
C ILE A 80 12.20 -5.62 -10.09
N GLU A 81 12.98 -6.39 -10.85
CA GLU A 81 12.50 -7.54 -11.61
C GLU A 81 11.72 -8.55 -10.75
N GLY A 82 10.58 -9.00 -11.27
CA GLY A 82 9.70 -10.00 -10.64
C GLY A 82 9.01 -9.52 -9.35
N SER A 83 9.00 -8.20 -9.11
CA SER A 83 8.32 -7.61 -7.95
C SER A 83 6.94 -7.04 -8.31
N THR A 84 6.15 -6.74 -7.29
CA THR A 84 5.02 -5.82 -7.38
C THR A 84 5.52 -4.44 -6.96
N ILE A 85 5.51 -3.47 -7.89
CA ILE A 85 5.88 -2.09 -7.61
C ILE A 85 4.63 -1.32 -7.20
N VAL A 86 4.69 -0.71 -6.02
CA VAL A 86 3.62 0.14 -5.47
C VAL A 86 4.02 1.60 -5.61
N ILE A 87 3.19 2.38 -6.27
CA ILE A 87 3.42 3.80 -6.52
C ILE A 87 2.15 4.59 -6.17
N HIS A 88 2.29 5.84 -5.78
CA HIS A 88 1.14 6.71 -5.51
C HIS A 88 0.82 7.59 -6.73
N ASN A 89 -0.24 7.27 -7.48
CA ASN A 89 -0.53 7.80 -8.82
C ASN A 89 0.41 7.23 -9.88
N ALA A 90 0.46 5.91 -9.95
CA ALA A 90 1.45 5.13 -10.69
C ALA A 90 1.61 5.52 -12.17
N ALA A 91 0.56 6.00 -12.82
CA ALA A 91 0.61 6.39 -14.24
C ALA A 91 1.67 7.47 -14.53
N PHE A 92 1.95 8.34 -13.56
CA PHE A 92 2.95 9.39 -13.68
C PHE A 92 4.37 8.80 -13.73
N ASP A 93 4.77 8.11 -12.66
CA ASP A 93 6.13 7.58 -12.52
C ASP A 93 6.43 6.48 -13.54
N VAL A 94 5.49 5.59 -13.80
CA VAL A 94 5.60 4.54 -14.82
C VAL A 94 5.81 5.16 -16.22
N GLY A 95 5.10 6.25 -16.52
CA GLY A 95 5.28 6.98 -17.77
C GLY A 95 6.67 7.54 -17.92
N PHE A 96 7.22 8.14 -16.88
CA PHE A 96 8.57 8.69 -16.85
C PHE A 96 9.63 7.59 -16.94
N LEU A 97 9.55 6.57 -16.10
CA LEU A 97 10.52 5.47 -16.07
C LEU A 97 10.54 4.68 -17.38
N ASN A 98 9.39 4.40 -17.98
CA ASN A 98 9.34 3.77 -19.31
C ASN A 98 9.96 4.63 -20.41
N ASN A 99 9.83 5.96 -20.29
CA ASN A 99 10.51 6.86 -21.23
C ASN A 99 12.02 6.86 -21.03
N GLU A 100 12.50 6.86 -19.77
CA GLU A 100 13.93 6.76 -19.47
C GLU A 100 14.52 5.44 -19.99
N LEU A 101 13.88 4.31 -19.76
CA LEU A 101 14.28 3.00 -20.28
C LEU A 101 14.38 3.00 -21.80
N LYS A 102 13.38 3.57 -22.48
CA LYS A 102 13.36 3.69 -23.94
C LYS A 102 14.48 4.58 -24.46
N LEU A 103 14.81 5.67 -23.76
CA LEU A 103 15.90 6.58 -24.14
C LEU A 103 17.27 5.91 -23.91
N ALA A 104 17.43 5.18 -22.83
CA ALA A 104 18.66 4.47 -22.50
C ALA A 104 18.95 3.33 -23.50
N SER A 105 17.95 2.52 -23.81
CA SER A 105 18.08 1.47 -24.83
C SER A 105 16.73 0.99 -25.36
N SER A 106 16.62 0.82 -26.67
CA SER A 106 15.44 0.19 -27.29
C SER A 106 15.27 -1.30 -26.96
N LYS A 107 16.24 -1.90 -26.27
CA LYS A 107 16.20 -3.31 -25.84
C LYS A 107 15.61 -3.49 -24.44
N TYR A 108 15.53 -2.42 -23.65
CA TYR A 108 14.94 -2.52 -22.30
C TYR A 108 13.44 -2.73 -22.38
N PRO A 109 12.89 -3.63 -21.56
CA PRO A 109 11.44 -3.86 -21.47
C PRO A 109 10.76 -2.66 -20.81
N LYS A 110 9.46 -2.56 -20.97
CA LYS A 110 8.65 -1.70 -20.12
C LYS A 110 8.52 -2.29 -18.72
N LEU A 111 8.25 -1.45 -17.73
CA LEU A 111 8.07 -1.89 -16.34
C LEU A 111 6.96 -2.95 -16.23
N GLU A 112 5.85 -2.75 -16.93
CA GLU A 112 4.69 -3.66 -16.89
C GLU A 112 4.96 -5.04 -17.54
N GLU A 113 6.07 -5.20 -18.24
CA GLU A 113 6.49 -6.47 -18.83
C GLU A 113 7.28 -7.34 -17.83
N ILE A 114 7.89 -6.71 -16.81
CA ILE A 114 8.77 -7.39 -15.84
C ILE A 114 8.29 -7.31 -14.40
N CYS A 115 7.34 -6.41 -14.11
CA CYS A 115 6.80 -6.16 -12.79
C CYS A 115 5.27 -6.05 -12.83
N GLU A 116 4.63 -6.34 -11.72
CA GLU A 116 3.25 -5.93 -11.48
C GLU A 116 3.23 -4.49 -10.97
N ILE A 117 2.30 -3.66 -11.44
CA ILE A 117 2.16 -2.27 -10.99
C ILE A 117 0.90 -2.14 -10.17
N GLU A 118 1.03 -1.63 -8.95
CA GLU A 118 -0.08 -1.37 -8.04
C GLU A 118 -0.16 0.13 -7.72
N ASP A 119 -1.31 0.75 -8.02
CA ASP A 119 -1.56 2.16 -7.74
C ASP A 119 -2.21 2.34 -6.37
N SER A 120 -1.43 2.80 -5.40
CA SER A 120 -1.92 3.06 -4.03
C SER A 120 -2.96 4.18 -3.95
N LEU A 121 -2.96 5.13 -4.92
CA LEU A 121 -3.99 6.17 -5.00
C LEU A 121 -5.34 5.57 -5.40
N ALA A 122 -5.37 4.60 -6.31
CA ALA A 122 -6.59 3.88 -6.67
C ALA A 122 -7.16 3.13 -5.46
N ILE A 123 -6.33 2.40 -4.71
CA ILE A 123 -6.73 1.72 -3.46
C ILE A 123 -7.28 2.73 -2.44
N ALA A 124 -6.61 3.88 -2.29
CA ALA A 124 -7.05 4.91 -1.35
C ALA A 124 -8.40 5.54 -1.76
N ARG A 125 -8.63 5.77 -3.05
CA ARG A 125 -9.91 6.28 -3.57
C ARG A 125 -11.05 5.31 -3.33
N ASP A 126 -10.83 4.01 -3.48
CA ASP A 126 -11.83 2.98 -3.19
C ASP A 126 -12.15 2.92 -1.69
N LYS A 127 -11.13 3.06 -0.84
CA LYS A 127 -11.29 3.01 0.61
C LYS A 127 -11.90 4.29 1.19
N PHE A 128 -11.60 5.44 0.61
CA PHE A 128 -12.01 6.76 1.07
C PHE A 128 -12.63 7.60 -0.06
N PRO A 129 -13.78 7.19 -0.59
CA PRO A 129 -14.42 7.91 -1.69
C PRO A 129 -14.79 9.34 -1.29
N GLY A 130 -14.55 10.28 -2.18
CA GLY A 130 -14.88 11.70 -1.98
C GLY A 130 -13.94 12.45 -1.01
N GLN A 131 -12.91 11.81 -0.49
CA GLN A 131 -11.91 12.44 0.40
C GLN A 131 -10.62 12.78 -0.35
N ARG A 132 -9.80 13.65 0.26
CA ARG A 132 -8.44 13.89 -0.23
C ARG A 132 -7.59 12.64 0.03
N ASN A 133 -6.95 12.12 -1.02
CA ASN A 133 -6.15 10.91 -1.00
C ASN A 133 -4.73 11.13 -1.52
N SER A 134 -4.20 12.37 -1.44
CA SER A 134 -2.76 12.61 -1.64
C SER A 134 -1.94 11.89 -0.58
N LEU A 135 -0.66 11.64 -0.84
CA LEU A 135 0.23 10.98 0.13
C LEU A 135 0.23 11.70 1.48
N ASP A 136 0.30 13.06 1.49
CA ASP A 136 0.16 13.87 2.70
C ASP A 136 -1.15 13.66 3.44
N ALA A 137 -2.27 13.63 2.69
CA ALA A 137 -3.58 13.47 3.30
C ALA A 137 -3.72 12.08 3.95
N LEU A 138 -3.12 11.06 3.34
CA LEU A 138 -3.09 9.70 3.87
C LEU A 138 -2.13 9.58 5.06
N ALA A 139 -0.93 10.16 4.99
CA ALA A 139 0.03 10.18 6.08
C ALA A 139 -0.58 10.86 7.32
N ASN A 140 -1.24 12.02 7.15
CA ASN A 140 -1.93 12.69 8.23
C ASN A 140 -3.10 11.86 8.79
N ARG A 141 -3.89 11.20 7.94
CA ARG A 141 -5.03 10.37 8.35
C ARG A 141 -4.60 9.17 9.17
N TYR A 142 -3.46 8.58 8.86
CA TYR A 142 -2.90 7.45 9.59
C TYR A 142 -1.92 7.85 10.69
N GLU A 143 -1.80 9.15 10.98
CA GLU A 143 -0.92 9.70 12.01
C GLU A 143 0.55 9.26 11.84
N ILE A 144 0.98 9.10 10.60
CA ILE A 144 2.35 8.75 10.26
C ILE A 144 3.22 9.97 10.57
N SER A 145 4.18 9.81 11.47
CA SER A 145 5.07 10.86 11.95
C SER A 145 6.52 10.38 11.96
N GLY A 146 7.45 11.30 12.22
CA GLY A 146 8.88 10.99 12.31
C GLY A 146 9.64 11.27 11.01
N TYR A 147 8.99 11.85 10.00
CA TYR A 147 9.60 12.30 8.76
C TYR A 147 9.67 13.83 8.72
N ASP A 148 10.86 14.38 8.40
CA ASP A 148 10.98 15.79 8.06
C ASP A 148 10.71 15.96 6.56
N ARG A 149 9.60 16.58 6.22
CA ARG A 149 9.15 16.77 4.85
C ARG A 149 9.07 18.25 4.50
N THR A 150 10.17 18.97 4.77
CA THR A 150 10.33 20.37 4.34
C THR A 150 10.33 20.46 2.81
N PHE A 151 10.97 19.49 2.17
CA PHE A 151 10.93 19.25 0.72
C PHE A 151 10.49 17.83 0.44
N HIS A 152 9.95 17.59 -0.77
CA HIS A 152 9.72 16.27 -1.28
C HIS A 152 11.05 15.63 -1.69
N GLY A 153 11.18 14.34 -1.50
CA GLY A 153 12.33 13.56 -1.96
C GLY A 153 11.89 12.13 -2.20
N ALA A 154 12.29 11.55 -3.32
CA ALA A 154 11.78 10.26 -3.77
C ALA A 154 11.97 9.15 -2.73
N LEU A 155 13.15 9.05 -2.10
CA LEU A 155 13.36 8.04 -1.06
C LEU A 155 12.53 8.31 0.21
N LEU A 156 12.36 9.58 0.58
CA LEU A 156 11.55 9.98 1.73
C LEU A 156 10.07 9.63 1.47
N ASP A 157 9.55 10.00 0.30
CA ASP A 157 8.16 9.77 -0.07
C ASP A 157 7.87 8.28 -0.28
N ALA A 158 8.81 7.50 -0.83
CA ALA A 158 8.73 6.04 -0.85
C ALA A 158 8.64 5.43 0.56
N ASN A 159 9.39 5.95 1.54
CA ASN A 159 9.31 5.50 2.94
C ASN A 159 7.97 5.83 3.59
N ILE A 160 7.45 7.05 3.37
CA ILE A 160 6.12 7.45 3.85
C ILE A 160 5.05 6.59 3.18
N LEU A 161 5.16 6.39 1.86
CA LEU A 161 4.24 5.56 1.12
C LEU A 161 4.25 4.10 1.60
N ALA A 162 5.40 3.56 1.99
CA ALA A 162 5.50 2.23 2.57
C ALA A 162 4.66 2.10 3.84
N ASP A 163 4.74 3.09 4.74
CA ASP A 163 3.92 3.11 5.95
C ASP A 163 2.43 3.29 5.61
N VAL A 164 2.08 4.23 4.73
CA VAL A 164 0.71 4.42 4.23
C VAL A 164 0.16 3.13 3.62
N TYR A 165 0.91 2.47 2.75
CA TYR A 165 0.50 1.24 2.09
C TYR A 165 0.24 0.09 3.06
N MET A 166 1.05 -0.03 4.11
CA MET A 166 0.80 -1.00 5.19
C MET A 166 -0.53 -0.75 5.90
N TYR A 167 -0.92 0.51 6.10
CA TYR A 167 -2.24 0.86 6.67
C TYR A 167 -3.38 0.74 5.67
N LEU A 168 -3.17 1.10 4.41
CA LEU A 168 -4.17 0.96 3.36
C LEU A 168 -4.59 -0.50 3.16
N THR A 169 -3.61 -1.41 3.14
CA THR A 169 -3.79 -2.84 2.90
C THR A 169 -3.85 -3.66 4.19
N GLY A 170 -3.53 -3.06 5.34
CA GLY A 170 -3.56 -3.65 6.68
C GLY A 170 -4.87 -3.34 7.38
N GLY A 171 -5.65 -4.34 7.66
CA GLY A 171 -6.89 -4.27 8.41
C GLY A 171 -7.92 -5.17 7.77
N GLN A 172 -8.37 -6.17 8.51
CA GLN A 172 -9.31 -7.22 8.12
C GLN A 172 -9.11 -7.70 6.67
N SER A 173 -8.41 -8.83 6.52
CA SER A 173 -8.53 -9.60 5.29
C SER A 173 -10.00 -9.63 4.91
N LYS A 174 -10.36 -9.05 3.76
CA LYS A 174 -11.68 -9.29 3.18
C LYS A 174 -11.83 -10.80 3.17
N PHE A 175 -12.84 -11.31 3.88
CA PHE A 175 -13.32 -12.65 3.59
C PHE A 175 -13.87 -12.56 2.17
N GLU A 176 -13.01 -12.78 1.20
CA GLU A 176 -13.45 -13.02 -0.16
C GLU A 176 -14.13 -14.39 -0.12
N PHE A 177 -15.43 -14.37 0.00
CA PHE A 177 -16.23 -15.46 -0.52
C PHE A 177 -16.05 -15.41 -2.04
N ALA A 178 -14.93 -15.96 -2.53
CA ALA A 178 -14.75 -16.16 -3.96
C ALA A 178 -15.99 -16.93 -4.43
N PRO A 179 -16.70 -16.47 -5.48
CA PRO A 179 -17.77 -17.25 -6.06
C PRO A 179 -17.14 -18.56 -6.48
N SER A 180 -17.55 -19.65 -5.85
CA SER A 180 -17.01 -20.98 -6.11
C SER A 180 -17.21 -21.30 -7.58
N THR A 181 -16.12 -21.41 -8.34
CA THR A 181 -16.14 -22.05 -9.66
C THR A 181 -16.70 -23.48 -9.51
N ASN A 182 -17.33 -24.01 -10.54
CA ASN A 182 -17.98 -25.34 -10.48
C ASN A 182 -17.07 -26.46 -9.93
N GLU A 183 -15.76 -26.36 -10.14
CA GLU A 183 -14.79 -27.32 -9.59
C GLU A 183 -14.61 -27.24 -8.05
N GLN A 184 -14.82 -26.06 -7.46
CA GLN A 184 -14.80 -25.91 -5.99
C GLN A 184 -16.13 -26.36 -5.36
N LYS A 185 -17.25 -26.27 -6.09
CA LYS A 185 -18.52 -26.83 -5.66
C LYS A 185 -18.45 -28.34 -5.51
N GLU A 186 -17.88 -29.05 -6.52
CA GLU A 186 -17.75 -30.51 -6.43
C GLU A 186 -16.83 -30.97 -5.29
N LYS A 187 -15.79 -30.20 -4.94
CA LYS A 187 -14.94 -30.50 -3.79
C LYS A 187 -15.63 -30.18 -2.46
N LYS A 188 -16.47 -29.13 -2.40
CA LYS A 188 -17.22 -28.76 -1.20
C LYS A 188 -18.34 -29.75 -0.93
N ASP A 189 -19.08 -30.12 -1.97
CA ASP A 189 -20.13 -31.17 -1.87
C ASP A 189 -19.57 -32.54 -1.47
N LYS A 190 -18.33 -32.88 -1.93
CA LYS A 190 -17.63 -34.10 -1.49
C LYS A 190 -17.10 -34.01 -0.05
N LEU A 191 -16.81 -32.81 0.47
CA LEU A 191 -16.42 -32.61 1.87
C LEU A 191 -17.66 -32.65 2.80
N GLU A 192 -18.75 -31.99 2.37
CA GLU A 192 -20.02 -32.01 3.12
C GLU A 192 -20.66 -33.41 3.19
N MET A 193 -20.50 -34.24 2.15
CA MET A 193 -20.93 -35.64 2.18
C MET A 193 -20.09 -36.55 3.10
N LYS A 194 -18.92 -36.12 3.57
CA LYS A 194 -18.08 -36.86 4.53
C LYS A 194 -18.33 -36.51 5.98
N LEU A 195 -19.04 -35.42 6.26
CA LEU A 195 -19.44 -35.00 7.59
C LEU A 195 -20.87 -35.49 7.83
N SER A 196 -21.03 -36.78 8.13
CA SER A 196 -22.30 -37.31 8.60
C SER A 196 -22.59 -36.74 9.98
N SER A 197 -23.85 -36.39 10.21
CA SER A 197 -24.35 -35.75 11.45
C SER A 197 -24.17 -36.62 12.73
N GLU A 198 -23.55 -37.78 12.61
CA GLU A 198 -23.34 -38.69 13.72
C GLU A 198 -22.02 -38.50 14.47
N ASP A 199 -21.06 -37.72 13.90
CA ASP A 199 -19.73 -37.57 14.50
C ASP A 199 -19.56 -36.31 15.39
N PHE A 200 -20.56 -35.44 15.47
CA PHE A 200 -20.50 -34.23 16.30
C PHE A 200 -21.55 -34.26 17.40
N GLN A 201 -21.20 -34.74 18.58
CA GLN A 201 -21.96 -34.45 19.78
C GLN A 201 -21.71 -32.99 20.19
N LEU A 202 -22.62 -32.10 19.80
CA LEU A 202 -22.63 -30.73 20.32
C LEU A 202 -22.96 -30.77 21.80
N THR A 203 -21.97 -30.52 22.63
CA THR A 203 -22.18 -30.36 24.07
C THR A 203 -22.98 -29.07 24.30
N LYS A 204 -24.23 -29.20 24.74
CA LYS A 204 -25.05 -28.05 25.14
C LYS A 204 -24.50 -27.50 26.44
N ILE A 205 -23.84 -26.34 26.36
CA ILE A 205 -23.39 -25.60 27.52
C ILE A 205 -24.63 -24.95 28.16
N VAL A 206 -24.97 -25.38 29.39
CA VAL A 206 -26.07 -24.80 30.15
C VAL A 206 -25.45 -24.09 31.37
N ALA A 207 -25.82 -22.83 31.56
CA ALA A 207 -25.33 -22.05 32.68
C ALA A 207 -25.78 -22.73 34.03
N SER A 208 -24.90 -22.73 34.98
CA SER A 208 -25.19 -23.21 36.35
C SER A 208 -26.15 -22.27 37.08
N ASN A 209 -26.79 -22.75 38.12
CA ASN A 209 -27.67 -21.89 38.94
C ASN A 209 -26.91 -20.72 39.56
N ASP A 210 -25.66 -20.90 39.92
CA ASP A 210 -24.83 -19.83 40.50
C ASP A 210 -24.53 -18.74 39.47
N GLU A 211 -24.18 -19.10 38.22
CA GLU A 211 -23.99 -18.15 37.11
C GLU A 211 -25.27 -17.39 36.78
N LEU A 212 -26.44 -18.05 36.81
CA LEU A 212 -27.72 -17.40 36.60
C LEU A 212 -28.05 -16.41 37.73
N ASN A 213 -27.77 -16.77 38.98
CA ASN A 213 -27.96 -15.88 40.12
C ASN A 213 -27.03 -14.66 40.09
N GLU A 214 -25.77 -14.84 39.72
CA GLU A 214 -24.83 -13.74 39.55
C GLU A 214 -25.26 -12.81 38.40
N HIS A 215 -25.72 -13.37 37.29
CA HIS A 215 -26.25 -12.59 36.17
C HIS A 215 -27.46 -11.75 36.57
N ASP A 216 -28.42 -12.32 37.30
CA ASP A 216 -29.61 -11.61 37.80
C ASP A 216 -29.25 -10.51 38.80
N ALA A 217 -28.29 -10.77 39.70
CA ALA A 217 -27.77 -9.75 40.60
C ALA A 217 -27.15 -8.57 39.86
N LYS A 218 -26.37 -8.87 38.81
CA LYS A 218 -25.76 -7.85 37.94
C LYS A 218 -26.81 -7.02 37.21
N LEU A 219 -27.86 -7.65 36.68
CA LEU A 219 -28.96 -6.96 36.03
C LEU A 219 -29.70 -6.02 36.96
N LYS A 220 -29.92 -6.42 38.24
CA LYS A 220 -30.53 -5.56 39.27
C LYS A 220 -29.66 -4.36 39.58
N ASP A 221 -28.36 -4.55 39.81
CA ASP A 221 -27.42 -3.47 40.08
C ASP A 221 -27.37 -2.45 38.92
N MET A 222 -27.40 -2.93 37.68
CA MET A 222 -27.47 -2.06 36.49
C MET A 222 -28.79 -1.26 36.42
N GLN A 223 -29.91 -1.88 36.73
CA GLN A 223 -31.21 -1.23 36.76
C GLN A 223 -31.28 -0.13 37.84
N GLU A 224 -30.77 -0.43 39.05
CA GLU A 224 -30.76 0.52 40.18
C GLU A 224 -29.85 1.73 39.88
N ARG A 225 -28.67 1.50 39.30
CA ARG A 225 -27.71 2.59 38.95
C ARG A 225 -28.13 3.48 37.80
N ASN A 226 -28.79 2.93 36.80
CA ASN A 226 -29.09 3.68 35.57
C ASN A 226 -30.56 4.06 35.45
N SER A 227 -31.45 3.60 36.38
CA SER A 227 -32.92 3.79 36.30
C SER A 227 -33.54 3.34 34.97
N ILE A 228 -32.93 2.34 34.31
CA ILE A 228 -33.34 1.80 33.03
C ILE A 228 -33.50 0.29 33.12
N GLU A 229 -34.61 -0.24 32.64
CA GLU A 229 -34.85 -1.69 32.62
C GLU A 229 -33.92 -2.37 31.59
N PRO A 230 -33.12 -3.37 32.01
CA PRO A 230 -32.20 -4.07 31.11
C PRO A 230 -32.94 -4.77 29.97
N ILE A 231 -32.43 -4.63 28.76
CA ILE A 231 -33.01 -5.20 27.51
C ILE A 231 -33.18 -6.73 27.63
N TRP A 232 -32.27 -7.40 28.32
CA TRP A 232 -32.26 -8.85 28.53
C TRP A 232 -33.46 -9.43 29.32
N ARG A 233 -34.25 -8.58 29.96
CA ARG A 233 -35.53 -9.00 30.64
C ARG A 233 -36.73 -8.91 29.72
N LYS A 234 -36.56 -8.48 28.47
CA LYS A 234 -37.66 -8.33 27.52
C LYS A 234 -37.81 -9.51 26.55
N PHE A 235 -36.97 -10.56 26.69
CA PHE A 235 -36.98 -11.76 25.87
C PHE A 235 -37.14 -13.02 26.69
#